data_1fdd8dc2d86d8d3df05f02aeb9afcd85
#
_entry.id   1fdd8dc2d86d8d3df05f02aeb9afcd85
#
_cell.length_a   1.000
_cell.length_b   1.000
_cell.length_c   1.000
_cell.angle_alpha   90.00
_cell.angle_beta   90.00
_cell.angle_gamma   90.00
#
_symmetry.space_group_name_H-M   'P 1'
#
loop_
_entity.id
_entity.type
_entity.pdbx_description
1 polymer ?
#
loop_
_entity_poly.entity_id
_entity_poly.type
_entity_poly.pdbx_seq_one_letter_code
_entity_poly.pdbx_strand_id
1 'polypeptide(L)'
;IGRFARYNRHDTGVCVADPAGSVFHRHWAERSVARVDHSAGLIEGIGRQRVEPSFLPDIVDRMEVVADAASIAAAHEVSARLGRRCGGSTGTNVWACARIAAEMAARGETGSIVSILCDDGARYADTIFDAEWLAARDLDVAAPRQAISDFFETGRFAG
;
A
#
# COMPACT_ATOMS: atom_id res chain seq x y z
N ILE A 1 9.36 -13.37 1.47
CA ILE A 1 8.38 -13.87 0.47
C ILE A 1 9.09 -14.02 -0.87
N GLY A 2 9.56 -12.95 -1.55
CA GLY A 2 10.11 -13.00 -2.91
C GLY A 2 11.23 -14.02 -3.09
N ARG A 3 12.23 -14.03 -2.21
CA ARG A 3 13.32 -15.06 -2.26
C ARG A 3 12.76 -16.48 -2.19
N PHE A 4 11.78 -16.72 -1.32
CA PHE A 4 11.16 -18.04 -1.20
C PHE A 4 10.44 -18.43 -2.48
N ALA A 5 9.66 -17.54 -3.05
CA ALA A 5 8.94 -17.76 -4.31
C ALA A 5 9.92 -18.11 -5.44
N ARG A 6 11.00 -17.34 -5.60
CA ARG A 6 12.02 -17.59 -6.65
C ARG A 6 12.80 -18.87 -6.42
N TYR A 7 13.24 -19.13 -5.17
CA TYR A 7 13.97 -20.33 -4.84
C TYR A 7 13.15 -21.61 -5.12
N ASN A 8 11.86 -21.58 -4.77
CA ASN A 8 10.96 -22.71 -5.00
C ASN A 8 10.30 -22.70 -6.39
N ARG A 9 10.68 -21.78 -7.28
CA ARG A 9 10.12 -21.65 -8.63
C ARG A 9 8.59 -21.54 -8.66
N HIS A 10 8.02 -20.86 -7.68
CA HIS A 10 6.59 -20.53 -7.68
C HIS A 10 6.29 -19.50 -8.76
N ASP A 11 5.27 -19.77 -9.54
CA ASP A 11 4.70 -18.81 -10.51
C ASP A 11 3.79 -17.82 -9.78
N THR A 12 4.41 -16.99 -8.94
CA THR A 12 3.73 -15.98 -8.13
C THR A 12 4.39 -14.64 -8.39
N GLY A 13 3.64 -13.69 -8.89
CA GLY A 13 4.07 -12.30 -9.01
C GLY A 13 4.25 -11.66 -7.63
N VAL A 14 5.39 -11.01 -7.44
CA VAL A 14 5.71 -10.28 -6.21
C VAL A 14 5.49 -8.80 -6.44
N CYS A 15 4.47 -8.24 -5.78
CA CYS A 15 4.21 -6.80 -5.79
C CYS A 15 4.60 -6.17 -4.44
N VAL A 16 5.23 -5.01 -4.50
CA VAL A 16 5.51 -4.17 -3.34
C VAL A 16 4.65 -2.92 -3.41
N ALA A 17 3.82 -2.70 -2.39
CA ALA A 17 3.12 -1.44 -2.19
C ALA A 17 4.03 -0.49 -1.41
N ASP A 18 4.38 0.65 -2.01
CA ASP A 18 5.38 1.58 -1.48
C ASP A 18 4.77 2.97 -1.31
N PRO A 19 4.98 3.65 -0.17
CA PRO A 19 4.53 5.03 0.00
C PRO A 19 5.13 5.97 -1.04
N ALA A 20 4.35 6.97 -1.48
CA ALA A 20 4.75 7.90 -2.54
C ALA A 20 6.08 8.64 -2.27
N GLY A 21 6.42 8.86 -0.99
CA GLY A 21 7.67 9.50 -0.57
C GLY A 21 8.87 8.55 -0.44
N SER A 22 8.67 7.25 -0.61
CA SER A 22 9.73 6.25 -0.43
C SER A 22 10.69 6.20 -1.62
N VAL A 23 11.94 5.85 -1.34
CA VAL A 23 12.98 5.67 -2.37
C VAL A 23 12.85 4.34 -3.12
N PHE A 24 12.15 3.35 -2.57
CA PHE A 24 12.20 1.99 -3.12
C PHE A 24 11.64 1.89 -4.54
N HIS A 25 10.48 2.50 -4.80
CA HIS A 25 9.93 2.52 -6.16
C HIS A 25 10.89 3.20 -7.15
N ARG A 26 11.46 4.34 -6.80
CA ARG A 26 12.41 5.05 -7.66
C ARG A 26 13.67 4.21 -7.91
N HIS A 27 14.20 3.56 -6.87
CA HIS A 27 15.34 2.67 -7.02
C HIS A 27 15.01 1.41 -7.84
N TRP A 28 13.79 0.88 -7.71
CA TRP A 28 13.35 -0.26 -8.52
C TRP A 28 13.29 0.09 -10.00
N ALA A 29 12.79 1.26 -10.33
CA ALA A 29 12.72 1.76 -11.70
C ALA A 29 14.10 2.22 -12.23
N GLU A 30 14.88 2.87 -11.36
CA GLU A 30 16.18 3.46 -11.70
C GLU A 30 17.21 3.15 -10.62
N ARG A 31 18.09 2.20 -10.88
CA ARG A 31 19.08 1.67 -9.93
C ARG A 31 20.08 2.70 -9.38
N SER A 32 20.26 3.80 -10.07
CA SER A 32 21.15 4.90 -9.64
C SER A 32 20.60 5.69 -8.46
N VAL A 33 19.27 5.72 -8.25
CA VAL A 33 18.63 6.45 -7.16
C VAL A 33 18.70 5.63 -5.88
N ALA A 34 19.56 6.00 -4.96
CA ALA A 34 19.79 5.30 -3.70
C ALA A 34 19.22 6.03 -2.47
N ARG A 35 18.83 7.30 -2.63
CA ARG A 35 18.34 8.16 -1.54
C ARG A 35 17.39 9.23 -2.05
N VAL A 36 16.50 9.67 -1.18
CA VAL A 36 15.67 10.88 -1.30
C VAL A 36 15.83 11.76 -0.06
N ASP A 37 15.71 13.07 -0.21
CA ASP A 37 15.96 14.05 0.86
C ASP A 37 14.66 14.63 1.46
N HIS A 38 13.52 14.00 1.17
CA HIS A 38 12.21 14.34 1.74
C HIS A 38 11.68 13.17 2.59
N SER A 39 10.56 13.41 3.31
CA SER A 39 9.91 12.36 4.10
C SER A 39 9.49 11.18 3.23
N ALA A 40 9.66 9.97 3.75
CA ALA A 40 9.20 8.74 3.10
C ALA A 40 7.67 8.55 3.13
N GLY A 41 6.94 9.37 3.88
CA GLY A 41 5.49 9.30 4.07
C GLY A 41 5.11 9.37 5.55
N LEU A 42 3.81 9.34 5.81
CA LEU A 42 3.22 9.42 7.15
C LEU A 42 2.85 8.05 7.74
N ILE A 43 2.89 7.01 6.91
CA ILE A 43 2.54 5.65 7.36
C ILE A 43 3.73 5.04 8.09
N GLU A 44 3.56 4.79 9.38
CA GLU A 44 4.62 4.17 10.20
C GLU A 44 4.99 2.76 9.69
N GLY A 45 6.26 2.44 9.84
CA GLY A 45 6.80 1.10 9.57
C GLY A 45 7.16 0.82 8.13
N ILE A 46 6.64 1.58 7.17
CA ILE A 46 6.91 1.42 5.74
C ILE A 46 7.52 2.68 5.12
N GLY A 47 8.04 2.55 3.90
CA GLY A 47 8.77 3.62 3.22
C GLY A 47 10.16 3.86 3.80
N ARG A 48 11.08 4.30 2.96
CA ARG A 48 12.46 4.62 3.35
C ARG A 48 12.97 5.81 2.54
N GLN A 49 13.86 6.59 3.16
CA GLN A 49 14.57 7.68 2.48
C GLN A 49 15.82 7.20 1.76
N ARG A 50 16.35 6.05 2.15
CA ARG A 50 17.51 5.40 1.52
C ARG A 50 17.22 3.95 1.24
N VAL A 51 17.90 3.41 0.24
CA VAL A 51 17.81 1.99 -0.10
C VAL A 51 18.51 1.18 0.97
N GLU A 52 17.77 0.25 1.56
CA GLU A 52 18.34 -0.70 2.53
C GLU A 52 19.00 -1.87 1.79
N PRO A 53 20.14 -2.38 2.30
CA PRO A 53 20.84 -3.50 1.66
C PRO A 53 20.02 -4.79 1.52
N SER A 54 18.95 -4.91 2.31
CA SER A 54 18.02 -6.04 2.25
C SER A 54 16.99 -5.93 1.13
N PHE A 55 16.83 -4.74 0.52
CA PHE A 55 15.94 -4.56 -0.62
C PHE A 55 16.58 -5.13 -1.88
N LEU A 56 15.95 -6.13 -2.46
CA LEU A 56 16.41 -6.80 -3.67
C LEU A 56 15.40 -6.51 -4.80
N PRO A 57 15.64 -5.49 -5.61
CA PRO A 57 14.70 -5.09 -6.65
C PRO A 57 14.47 -6.17 -7.72
N ASP A 58 15.44 -7.05 -7.95
CA ASP A 58 15.35 -8.10 -8.99
C ASP A 58 14.39 -9.25 -8.67
N ILE A 59 13.91 -9.33 -7.42
CA ILE A 59 12.89 -10.31 -7.03
C ILE A 59 11.48 -9.70 -6.98
N VAL A 60 11.34 -8.41 -7.31
CA VAL A 60 10.08 -7.68 -7.34
C VAL A 60 9.62 -7.53 -8.78
N ASP A 61 8.44 -8.04 -9.09
CA ASP A 61 7.87 -7.99 -10.45
C ASP A 61 7.12 -6.69 -10.70
N ARG A 62 6.54 -6.11 -9.64
CA ARG A 62 5.73 -4.91 -9.71
C ARG A 62 5.89 -4.08 -8.45
N MET A 63 5.84 -2.76 -8.60
CA MET A 63 5.69 -1.84 -7.48
C MET A 63 4.49 -0.92 -7.70
N GLU A 64 3.71 -0.73 -6.63
CA GLU A 64 2.60 0.19 -6.58
C GLU A 64 2.93 1.35 -5.66
N VAL A 65 2.88 2.56 -6.19
CA VAL A 65 3.03 3.77 -5.38
C VAL A 65 1.69 4.17 -4.82
N VAL A 66 1.61 4.32 -3.50
CA VAL A 66 0.38 4.64 -2.79
C VAL A 66 0.56 5.92 -1.97
N ALA A 67 -0.31 6.90 -2.19
CA ALA A 67 -0.32 8.13 -1.41
C ALA A 67 -0.77 7.88 0.04
N ASP A 68 -0.30 8.71 0.98
CA ASP A 68 -0.67 8.59 2.40
C ASP A 68 -2.19 8.66 2.62
N ALA A 69 -2.88 9.61 1.95
CA ALA A 69 -4.33 9.73 2.03
C ALA A 69 -5.06 8.45 1.54
N ALA A 70 -4.57 7.82 0.48
CA ALA A 70 -5.11 6.56 -0.04
C ALA A 70 -4.88 5.40 0.93
N SER A 71 -3.69 5.32 1.52
CA SER A 71 -3.36 4.33 2.54
C SER A 71 -4.26 4.47 3.78
N ILE A 72 -4.46 5.69 4.27
CA ILE A 72 -5.31 5.98 5.42
C ILE A 72 -6.77 5.65 5.11
N ALA A 73 -7.27 6.10 3.96
CA ALA A 73 -8.63 5.82 3.51
C ALA A 73 -8.93 4.31 3.45
N ALA A 74 -8.01 3.54 2.86
CA ALA A 74 -8.15 2.09 2.79
C ALA A 74 -8.05 1.43 4.17
N ALA A 75 -7.19 1.94 5.07
CA ALA A 75 -7.14 1.45 6.45
C ALA A 75 -8.46 1.69 7.20
N HIS A 76 -9.10 2.84 7.01
CA HIS A 76 -10.42 3.14 7.58
C HIS A 76 -11.50 2.19 7.06
N GLU A 77 -11.56 1.98 5.75
CA GLU A 77 -12.58 1.15 5.12
C GLU A 77 -12.44 -0.33 5.52
N VAL A 78 -11.21 -0.86 5.50
CA VAL A 78 -10.95 -2.23 5.96
C VAL A 78 -11.26 -2.38 7.44
N SER A 79 -10.90 -1.38 8.26
CA SER A 79 -11.21 -1.39 9.69
C SER A 79 -12.70 -1.46 9.96
N ALA A 80 -13.50 -0.68 9.23
CA ALA A 80 -14.95 -0.70 9.34
C ALA A 80 -15.54 -2.07 8.98
N ARG A 81 -15.05 -2.70 7.90
CA ARG A 81 -15.52 -4.01 7.44
C ARG A 81 -15.11 -5.15 8.38
N LEU A 82 -13.95 -5.05 9.00
CA LEU A 82 -13.46 -6.07 9.94
C LEU A 82 -13.96 -5.88 11.38
N GLY A 83 -14.60 -4.75 11.68
CA GLY A 83 -15.01 -4.41 13.05
C GLY A 83 -13.86 -4.16 14.02
N ARG A 84 -12.64 -3.93 13.50
CA ARG A 84 -11.44 -3.61 14.29
C ARG A 84 -10.50 -2.72 13.49
N ARG A 85 -9.76 -1.83 14.18
CA ARG A 85 -8.78 -0.97 13.52
C ARG A 85 -7.59 -1.77 12.97
N CYS A 86 -7.14 -1.38 11.78
CA CYS A 86 -5.93 -1.90 11.14
C CYS A 86 -4.91 -0.77 10.97
N GLY A 87 -3.62 -1.08 10.99
CA GLY A 87 -2.56 -0.11 10.74
C GLY A 87 -2.58 0.46 9.33
N GLY A 88 -1.97 1.62 9.14
CA GLY A 88 -1.92 2.31 7.84
C GLY A 88 -1.23 1.49 6.75
N SER A 89 -0.22 0.68 7.12
CA SER A 89 0.46 -0.23 6.18
C SER A 89 -0.47 -1.32 5.61
N THR A 90 -1.48 -1.76 6.37
CA THR A 90 -2.55 -2.60 5.85
C THR A 90 -3.35 -1.86 4.78
N GLY A 91 -3.66 -0.58 5.01
CA GLY A 91 -4.33 0.26 4.03
C GLY A 91 -3.54 0.42 2.74
N THR A 92 -2.21 0.66 2.84
CA THR A 92 -1.31 0.72 1.68
C THR A 92 -1.37 -0.56 0.85
N ASN A 93 -1.30 -1.72 1.51
CA ASN A 93 -1.40 -3.01 0.86
C ASN A 93 -2.77 -3.22 0.19
N VAL A 94 -3.86 -2.90 0.88
CA VAL A 94 -5.22 -3.09 0.34
C VAL A 94 -5.50 -2.18 -0.84
N TRP A 95 -5.01 -0.94 -0.83
CA TRP A 95 -5.12 -0.04 -1.97
C TRP A 95 -4.44 -0.61 -3.21
N ALA A 96 -3.21 -1.11 -3.06
CA ALA A 96 -2.49 -1.78 -4.14
C ALA A 96 -3.22 -3.04 -4.62
N CYS A 97 -3.76 -3.85 -3.71
CA CYS A 97 -4.56 -5.03 -4.05
C CYS A 97 -5.81 -4.66 -4.86
N ALA A 98 -6.50 -3.58 -4.49
CA ALA A 98 -7.69 -3.12 -5.21
C ALA A 98 -7.37 -2.73 -6.65
N ARG A 99 -6.26 -1.99 -6.85
CA ARG A 99 -5.77 -1.62 -8.20
C ARG A 99 -5.45 -2.85 -9.03
N ILE A 100 -4.68 -3.78 -8.49
CA ILE A 100 -4.33 -5.03 -9.20
C ILE A 100 -5.58 -5.85 -9.53
N ALA A 101 -6.51 -6.00 -8.59
CA ALA A 101 -7.75 -6.76 -8.80
C ALA A 101 -8.62 -6.14 -9.89
N ALA A 102 -8.76 -4.81 -9.91
CA ALA A 102 -9.51 -4.11 -10.94
C ALA A 102 -8.85 -4.27 -12.33
N GLU A 103 -7.53 -4.20 -12.41
CA GLU A 103 -6.79 -4.44 -13.64
C GLU A 103 -6.95 -5.89 -14.15
N MET A 104 -6.85 -6.87 -13.25
CA MET A 104 -7.10 -8.29 -13.58
C MET A 104 -8.52 -8.47 -14.14
N ALA A 105 -9.52 -7.90 -13.45
CA ALA A 105 -10.90 -7.96 -13.89
C ALA A 105 -11.10 -7.33 -15.27
N ALA A 106 -10.48 -6.18 -15.52
CA ALA A 106 -10.56 -5.50 -16.83
C ALA A 106 -9.92 -6.31 -17.97
N ARG A 107 -8.92 -7.16 -17.65
CA ARG A 107 -8.28 -8.07 -18.62
C ARG A 107 -8.95 -9.44 -18.68
N GLY A 108 -10.00 -9.70 -17.89
CA GLY A 108 -10.64 -11.01 -17.79
C GLY A 108 -9.75 -12.08 -17.16
N GLU A 109 -8.75 -11.67 -16.39
CA GLU A 109 -7.82 -12.57 -15.69
C GLU A 109 -8.46 -13.09 -14.40
N THR A 110 -8.18 -14.35 -14.08
CA THR A 110 -8.58 -14.98 -12.82
C THR A 110 -7.35 -15.34 -12.01
N GLY A 111 -7.46 -15.29 -10.68
CA GLY A 111 -6.34 -15.60 -9.79
C GLY A 111 -6.61 -15.19 -8.36
N SER A 112 -5.56 -15.24 -7.55
CA SER A 112 -5.60 -14.84 -6.14
C SER A 112 -4.59 -13.75 -5.87
N ILE A 113 -5.00 -12.74 -5.10
CA ILE A 113 -4.12 -11.73 -4.55
C ILE A 113 -4.03 -11.97 -3.05
N VAL A 114 -2.81 -12.19 -2.56
CA VAL A 114 -2.57 -12.43 -1.13
C VAL A 114 -1.79 -11.25 -0.56
N SER A 115 -2.28 -10.71 0.53
CA SER A 115 -1.63 -9.62 1.25
C SER A 115 -1.54 -9.90 2.75
N ILE A 116 -0.74 -9.11 3.46
CA ILE A 116 -0.58 -9.21 4.90
C ILE A 116 -1.49 -8.19 5.57
N LEU A 117 -2.30 -8.66 6.51
CA LEU A 117 -2.91 -7.80 7.51
C LEU A 117 -1.82 -7.50 8.56
N CYS A 118 -1.29 -6.28 8.52
CA CYS A 118 -0.12 -5.91 9.31
C CYS A 118 -0.42 -5.75 10.81
N ASP A 119 -0.10 -4.61 11.40
CA ASP A 119 -0.29 -4.37 12.83
C ASP A 119 -1.71 -3.91 13.19
N ASP A 120 -1.99 -3.93 14.49
CA ASP A 120 -3.25 -3.44 15.05
C ASP A 120 -3.29 -1.91 14.96
N GLY A 121 -4.42 -1.40 14.49
CA GLY A 121 -4.66 0.04 14.32
C GLY A 121 -4.98 0.80 15.61
N ALA A 122 -5.16 0.13 16.74
CA ALA A 122 -5.49 0.79 18.01
C ALA A 122 -4.40 1.78 18.44
N ARG A 123 -3.13 1.47 18.17
CA ARG A 123 -1.99 2.36 18.44
C ARG A 123 -1.98 3.66 17.62
N TYR A 124 -2.80 3.76 16.60
CA TYR A 124 -2.91 4.91 15.70
C TYR A 124 -4.20 5.72 15.92
N ALA A 125 -4.85 5.53 17.09
CA ALA A 125 -6.11 6.19 17.42
C ALA A 125 -6.01 7.72 17.35
N ASP A 126 -4.88 8.25 17.81
CA ASP A 126 -4.61 9.68 17.92
C ASP A 126 -3.83 10.23 16.69
N THR A 127 -3.74 9.45 15.61
CA THR A 127 -3.08 9.84 14.37
C THR A 127 -3.99 9.57 13.16
N ILE A 128 -3.77 8.50 12.40
CA ILE A 128 -4.51 8.26 11.16
C ILE A 128 -6.02 8.04 11.38
N PHE A 129 -6.48 7.78 12.60
CA PHE A 129 -7.91 7.67 12.95
C PHE A 129 -8.45 8.92 13.65
N ASP A 130 -7.66 9.97 13.81
CA ASP A 130 -8.06 11.22 14.41
C ASP A 130 -8.28 12.31 13.35
N ALA A 131 -9.49 12.92 13.37
CA ALA A 131 -9.88 13.90 12.37
C ALA A 131 -9.09 15.23 12.47
N GLU A 132 -8.71 15.64 13.69
CA GLU A 132 -7.93 16.87 13.89
C GLU A 132 -6.49 16.66 13.41
N TRP A 133 -5.94 15.48 13.65
CA TRP A 133 -4.61 15.10 13.17
C TRP A 133 -4.55 15.09 11.63
N LEU A 134 -5.60 14.58 10.96
CA LEU A 134 -5.70 14.58 9.50
C LEU A 134 -5.82 16.01 8.96
N ALA A 135 -6.71 16.82 9.54
CA ALA A 135 -6.94 18.20 9.13
C ALA A 135 -5.67 19.06 9.28
N ALA A 136 -4.93 18.89 10.38
CA ALA A 136 -3.67 19.62 10.62
C ALA A 136 -2.56 19.30 9.59
N ARG A 137 -2.76 18.28 8.73
CA ARG A 137 -1.83 17.84 7.68
C ARG A 137 -2.39 17.97 6.28
N ASP A 138 -3.52 18.65 6.13
CA ASP A 138 -4.23 18.81 4.85
C ASP A 138 -4.51 17.47 4.15
N LEU A 139 -4.77 16.41 4.93
CA LEU A 139 -5.04 15.08 4.43
C LEU A 139 -6.54 14.89 4.16
N ASP A 140 -6.93 15.10 2.91
CA ASP A 140 -8.28 14.73 2.46
C ASP A 140 -8.34 13.23 2.10
N VAL A 141 -9.04 12.48 2.92
CA VAL A 141 -9.27 11.05 2.74
C VAL A 141 -10.65 10.73 2.14
N ALA A 142 -11.48 11.73 1.86
CA ALA A 142 -12.88 11.50 1.44
C ALA A 142 -12.96 10.85 0.06
N ALA A 143 -12.31 11.44 -0.94
CA ALA A 143 -12.31 10.89 -2.29
C ALA A 143 -11.63 9.50 -2.37
N PRO A 144 -10.44 9.27 -1.78
CA PRO A 144 -9.86 7.93 -1.71
C PRO A 144 -10.76 6.92 -0.96
N ARG A 145 -11.45 7.35 0.09
CA ARG A 145 -12.37 6.48 0.83
C ARG A 145 -13.55 6.06 -0.01
N GLN A 146 -14.11 6.97 -0.80
CA GLN A 146 -15.18 6.62 -1.72
C GLN A 146 -14.68 5.60 -2.77
N ALA A 147 -13.51 5.84 -3.36
CA ALA A 147 -12.95 4.93 -4.37
C ALA A 147 -12.75 3.49 -3.85
N ILE A 148 -12.22 3.35 -2.63
CA ILE A 148 -12.01 2.02 -2.04
C ILE A 148 -13.33 1.37 -1.58
N SER A 149 -14.30 2.15 -1.12
CA SER A 149 -15.64 1.64 -0.80
C SER A 149 -16.35 1.12 -2.05
N ASP A 150 -16.34 1.89 -3.13
CA ASP A 150 -16.89 1.49 -4.42
C ASP A 150 -16.26 0.20 -4.96
N PHE A 151 -14.95 0.05 -4.78
CA PHE A 151 -14.27 -1.19 -5.14
C PHE A 151 -14.81 -2.39 -4.37
N PHE A 152 -14.98 -2.27 -3.07
CA PHE A 152 -15.53 -3.39 -2.26
C PHE A 152 -16.99 -3.71 -2.60
N GLU A 153 -17.75 -2.75 -3.10
CA GLU A 153 -19.16 -2.95 -3.45
C GLU A 153 -19.35 -3.44 -4.89
N THR A 154 -18.53 -2.96 -5.81
CA THR A 154 -18.76 -3.16 -7.25
C THR A 154 -17.64 -3.90 -7.97
N GLY A 155 -16.49 -4.08 -7.34
CA GLY A 155 -15.26 -4.58 -7.97
C GLY A 155 -14.58 -3.57 -8.91
N ARG A 156 -15.12 -2.35 -9.04
CA ARG A 156 -14.54 -1.28 -9.86
C ARG A 156 -13.69 -0.36 -9.00
N PHE A 157 -12.52 0.00 -9.49
CA PHE A 157 -11.59 0.86 -8.77
C PHE A 157 -11.15 2.02 -9.64
N ALA A 158 -11.33 3.25 -9.14
CA ALA A 158 -10.98 4.51 -9.81
C ALA A 158 -9.89 5.30 -9.04
N GLY A 159 -9.03 4.57 -8.29
CA GLY A 159 -7.98 5.16 -7.47
C GLY A 159 -6.57 5.08 -8.05
#